data_4d85f337deabf44a733b8ae21a243e10
#
_entry.id   4d85f337deabf44a733b8ae21a243e10
#
_cell.length_a   1.000
_cell.length_b   1.000
_cell.length_c   1.000
_cell.angle_alpha   90.00
_cell.angle_beta   90.00
_cell.angle_gamma   90.00
#
_symmetry.space_group_name_H-M   'P 1'
#
loop_
_entity.id
_entity.type
_entity.pdbx_description
1 polymer ?
#
loop_
_entity_poly.entity_id
_entity_poly.type
_entity_poly.pdbx_seq_one_letter_code
_entity_poly.pdbx_strand_id
1 'polypeptide(L)'
;KTCTLGNNIWNFYQEDEDFDNVYNNIANFIIEESNNGDLVYVVPGHPRVAEKTVSVIDQIAKEKGIETEIIASMSFVDAMFNYLAIDPAEGFKLVDAFEIENSYVDANTSMIITQIYDRFIASNVKLALMDYYDDEQEVCIVKAAGVKNLESKKYVKLYELDRPDNDFDYLTSLYIPKSEKSMYNTVKDLENIVAELRGEGGCDWDRK
;
A
#
# COMPACT_ATOMS: atom_id res chain seq x y z
N LYS A 1 -36.43 -0.34 -0.15
CA LYS A 1 -36.12 0.92 -0.90
C LYS A 1 -35.41 0.51 -2.20
N THR A 2 -35.91 0.96 -3.35
CA THR A 2 -35.29 0.77 -4.67
C THR A 2 -34.13 1.78 -4.77
N CYS A 3 -32.89 1.31 -4.88
CA CYS A 3 -31.75 2.17 -5.17
C CYS A 3 -31.75 2.47 -6.66
N THR A 4 -31.78 3.75 -7.04
CA THR A 4 -31.58 4.15 -8.44
C THR A 4 -30.09 4.24 -8.69
N LEU A 5 -29.60 3.61 -9.77
CA LEU A 5 -28.19 3.73 -10.15
C LEU A 5 -27.89 5.19 -10.48
N GLY A 6 -26.97 5.77 -9.75
CA GLY A 6 -26.60 7.18 -9.88
C GLY A 6 -25.49 7.42 -10.92
N ASN A 7 -24.78 8.52 -10.76
CA ASN A 7 -23.71 8.94 -11.65
C ASN A 7 -22.45 8.08 -11.50
N ASN A 8 -21.71 7.93 -12.58
CA ASN A 8 -20.42 7.28 -12.58
C ASN A 8 -19.33 8.33 -12.32
N ILE A 9 -18.50 8.10 -11.31
CA ILE A 9 -17.43 9.01 -10.91
C ILE A 9 -16.18 8.96 -11.82
N TRP A 10 -16.13 8.07 -12.81
CA TRP A 10 -14.99 7.95 -13.73
C TRP A 10 -14.69 9.23 -14.51
N ASN A 11 -15.68 10.09 -14.73
CA ASN A 11 -15.47 11.34 -15.44
C ASN A 11 -14.52 12.28 -14.70
N PHE A 12 -14.55 12.29 -13.35
CA PHE A 12 -13.65 13.11 -12.54
C PHE A 12 -12.17 12.77 -12.74
N TYR A 13 -11.86 11.49 -13.00
CA TYR A 13 -10.49 11.03 -13.28
C TYR A 13 -10.00 11.41 -14.68
N GLN A 14 -10.88 11.85 -15.58
CA GLN A 14 -10.52 12.32 -16.92
C GLN A 14 -10.35 13.83 -17.00
N GLU A 15 -10.85 14.57 -16.02
CA GLU A 15 -10.91 16.02 -16.01
C GLU A 15 -9.71 16.68 -15.31
N ASP A 16 -8.99 15.96 -14.46
CA ASP A 16 -7.85 16.48 -13.69
C ASP A 16 -6.72 15.42 -13.62
N GLU A 17 -5.48 15.86 -13.78
CA GLU A 17 -4.28 15.03 -13.66
C GLU A 17 -3.79 14.93 -12.20
N ASP A 18 -4.25 15.84 -11.32
CA ASP A 18 -3.93 15.84 -9.90
C ASP A 18 -4.95 15.00 -9.13
N PHE A 19 -4.52 13.87 -8.61
CA PHE A 19 -5.38 12.97 -7.86
C PHE A 19 -5.98 13.58 -6.59
N ASP A 20 -5.29 14.48 -5.90
CA ASP A 20 -5.83 15.14 -4.71
C ASP A 20 -7.01 16.04 -5.08
N ASN A 21 -6.93 16.74 -6.21
CA ASN A 21 -8.05 17.49 -6.77
C ASN A 21 -9.21 16.57 -7.14
N VAL A 22 -8.94 15.46 -7.81
CA VAL A 22 -9.96 14.46 -8.17
C VAL A 22 -10.71 13.96 -6.94
N TYR A 23 -10.00 13.56 -5.88
CA TYR A 23 -10.62 13.07 -4.65
C TYR A 23 -11.49 14.13 -3.97
N ASN A 24 -11.01 15.38 -3.92
CA ASN A 24 -11.76 16.49 -3.36
C ASN A 24 -13.02 16.81 -4.20
N ASN A 25 -12.92 16.80 -5.53
CA ASN A 25 -14.05 17.05 -6.42
C ASN A 25 -15.12 15.98 -6.28
N ILE A 26 -14.74 14.70 -6.25
CA ILE A 26 -15.67 13.59 -6.01
C ILE A 26 -16.34 13.73 -4.64
N ALA A 27 -15.56 14.01 -3.58
CA ALA A 27 -16.10 14.15 -2.24
C ALA A 27 -17.10 15.30 -2.13
N ASN A 28 -16.79 16.47 -2.70
CA ASN A 28 -17.70 17.61 -2.73
C ASN A 28 -18.98 17.29 -3.49
N PHE A 29 -18.88 16.65 -4.66
CA PHE A 29 -20.04 16.22 -5.43
C PHE A 29 -20.95 15.27 -4.62
N ILE A 30 -20.38 14.28 -3.94
CA ILE A 30 -21.14 13.33 -3.10
C ILE A 30 -21.84 14.06 -1.95
N ILE A 31 -21.15 14.98 -1.29
CA ILE A 31 -21.71 15.79 -0.21
C ILE A 31 -22.84 16.72 -0.72
N GLU A 32 -22.70 17.30 -1.89
CA GLU A 32 -23.76 18.12 -2.50
C GLU A 32 -24.99 17.28 -2.84
N GLU A 33 -24.81 16.13 -3.46
CA GLU A 33 -25.91 15.21 -3.78
C GLU A 33 -26.62 14.67 -2.53
N SER A 34 -25.92 14.51 -1.40
CA SER A 34 -26.55 14.08 -0.15
C SER A 34 -27.59 15.04 0.39
N ASN A 35 -27.62 16.30 -0.03
CA ASN A 35 -28.67 17.25 0.32
C ASN A 35 -30.04 16.89 -0.30
N ASN A 36 -30.03 16.06 -1.35
CA ASN A 36 -31.23 15.64 -2.06
C ASN A 36 -31.88 14.37 -1.45
N GLY A 37 -31.22 13.73 -0.47
CA GLY A 37 -31.71 12.53 0.22
C GLY A 37 -30.59 11.53 0.53
N ASP A 38 -30.98 10.35 1.00
CA ASP A 38 -30.03 9.26 1.32
C ASP A 38 -29.25 8.86 0.06
N LEU A 39 -27.93 8.86 0.16
CA LEU A 39 -27.00 8.50 -0.91
C LEU A 39 -26.12 7.34 -0.50
N VAL A 40 -25.78 6.48 -1.45
CA VAL A 40 -24.83 5.39 -1.27
C VAL A 40 -23.66 5.58 -2.23
N TYR A 41 -22.46 5.75 -1.68
CA TYR A 41 -21.22 5.74 -2.45
C TYR A 41 -20.61 4.34 -2.43
N VAL A 42 -20.47 3.74 -3.63
CA VAL A 42 -19.96 2.37 -3.78
C VAL A 42 -18.53 2.41 -4.28
N VAL A 43 -17.64 1.76 -3.55
CA VAL A 43 -16.22 1.61 -3.90
C VAL A 43 -15.85 0.13 -4.06
N PRO A 44 -14.82 -0.21 -4.85
CA PRO A 44 -14.32 -1.58 -4.93
C PRO A 44 -13.58 -1.96 -3.65
N GLY A 45 -13.99 -3.06 -3.00
CA GLY A 45 -13.33 -3.55 -1.80
C GLY A 45 -13.78 -2.87 -0.50
N HIS A 46 -12.88 -2.71 0.45
CA HIS A 46 -13.18 -2.13 1.76
C HIS A 46 -13.02 -0.60 1.75
N PRO A 47 -14.04 0.18 2.16
CA PRO A 47 -14.02 1.65 2.06
C PRO A 47 -12.91 2.36 2.86
N ARG A 48 -12.28 1.67 3.80
CA ARG A 48 -11.18 2.22 4.62
C ARG A 48 -9.78 1.81 4.15
N VAL A 49 -9.68 1.02 3.09
CA VAL A 49 -8.40 0.46 2.64
C VAL A 49 -8.03 1.04 1.28
N ALA A 50 -7.02 1.91 1.26
CA ALA A 50 -6.52 2.60 0.07
C ALA A 50 -7.60 3.42 -0.70
N GLU A 51 -8.61 3.95 0.01
CA GLU A 51 -9.70 4.78 -0.53
C GLU A 51 -9.62 6.21 0.03
N LYS A 52 -8.81 7.04 -0.60
CA LYS A 52 -8.59 8.43 -0.18
C LYS A 52 -9.87 9.25 -0.19
N THR A 53 -10.72 9.09 -1.21
CA THR A 53 -11.98 9.81 -1.36
C THR A 53 -12.91 9.61 -0.16
N VAL A 54 -12.99 8.39 0.39
CA VAL A 54 -13.81 8.09 1.57
C VAL A 54 -13.33 8.88 2.78
N SER A 55 -12.02 9.02 2.96
CA SER A 55 -11.45 9.82 4.07
C SER A 55 -11.80 11.30 3.94
N VAL A 56 -11.77 11.83 2.71
CA VAL A 56 -12.16 13.23 2.43
C VAL A 56 -13.65 13.44 2.68
N ILE A 57 -14.51 12.50 2.22
CA ILE A 57 -15.96 12.55 2.49
C ILE A 57 -16.24 12.59 3.99
N ASP A 58 -15.61 11.72 4.77
CA ASP A 58 -15.78 11.67 6.23
C ASP A 58 -15.42 13.00 6.90
N GLN A 59 -14.31 13.61 6.46
CA GLN A 59 -13.90 14.90 7.00
C GLN A 59 -14.93 15.97 6.72
N ILE A 60 -15.35 16.13 5.46
CA ILE A 60 -16.33 17.16 5.05
C ILE A 60 -17.69 16.89 5.71
N ALA A 61 -18.14 15.64 5.75
CA ALA A 61 -19.39 15.26 6.39
C ALA A 61 -19.40 15.64 7.88
N LYS A 62 -18.30 15.35 8.59
CA LYS A 62 -18.14 15.73 10.00
C LYS A 62 -18.21 17.24 10.21
N GLU A 63 -17.56 18.03 9.35
CA GLU A 63 -17.56 19.49 9.41
C GLU A 63 -18.97 20.07 9.16
N LYS A 64 -19.76 19.43 8.28
CA LYS A 64 -21.11 19.84 7.92
C LYS A 64 -22.21 19.20 8.78
N GLY A 65 -21.86 18.32 9.72
CA GLY A 65 -22.83 17.62 10.56
C GLY A 65 -23.69 16.61 9.81
N ILE A 66 -23.19 16.04 8.71
CA ILE A 66 -23.84 14.99 7.92
C ILE A 66 -23.51 13.63 8.54
N GLU A 67 -24.52 12.82 8.80
CA GLU A 67 -24.32 11.46 9.32
C GLU A 67 -23.86 10.53 8.20
N THR A 68 -22.80 9.76 8.47
CA THR A 68 -22.24 8.76 7.54
C THR A 68 -22.18 7.40 8.19
N GLU A 69 -22.45 6.35 7.41
CA GLU A 69 -22.30 4.95 7.81
C GLU A 69 -21.35 4.25 6.83
N ILE A 70 -20.33 3.57 7.36
CA ILE A 70 -19.41 2.75 6.57
C ILE A 70 -19.82 1.28 6.65
N ILE A 71 -20.20 0.72 5.50
CA ILE A 71 -20.49 -0.71 5.37
C ILE A 71 -19.18 -1.41 4.98
N ALA A 72 -18.58 -2.14 5.92
CA ALA A 72 -17.34 -2.86 5.72
C ALA A 72 -17.50 -4.01 4.71
N SER A 73 -16.45 -4.24 3.93
CA SER A 73 -16.33 -5.33 2.98
C SER A 73 -14.92 -5.93 3.05
N MET A 74 -14.68 -7.01 2.32
CA MET A 74 -13.34 -7.59 2.19
C MET A 74 -12.45 -6.67 1.35
N SER A 75 -11.20 -6.47 1.79
CA SER A 75 -10.23 -5.66 1.05
C SER A 75 -9.39 -6.51 0.10
N PHE A 76 -8.69 -5.85 -0.85
CA PHE A 76 -7.71 -6.53 -1.69
C PHE A 76 -6.55 -7.12 -0.86
N VAL A 77 -6.28 -6.56 0.32
CA VAL A 77 -5.23 -7.05 1.24
C VAL A 77 -5.57 -8.45 1.74
N ASP A 78 -6.84 -8.72 2.06
CA ASP A 78 -7.29 -10.08 2.45
C ASP A 78 -7.10 -11.06 1.29
N ALA A 79 -7.40 -10.62 0.06
CA ALA A 79 -7.18 -11.42 -1.12
C ALA A 79 -5.68 -11.71 -1.35
N MET A 80 -4.80 -10.73 -1.11
CA MET A 80 -3.34 -10.91 -1.19
C MET A 80 -2.84 -11.91 -0.17
N PHE A 81 -3.29 -11.84 1.09
CA PHE A 81 -2.89 -12.82 2.12
C PHE A 81 -3.22 -14.25 1.70
N ASN A 82 -4.43 -14.45 1.17
CA ASN A 82 -4.84 -15.75 0.67
C ASN A 82 -4.01 -16.20 -0.55
N TYR A 83 -3.81 -15.31 -1.53
CA TYR A 83 -3.13 -15.64 -2.78
C TYR A 83 -1.63 -15.89 -2.61
N LEU A 84 -1.00 -15.18 -1.67
CA LEU A 84 0.41 -15.32 -1.31
C LEU A 84 0.65 -16.39 -0.23
N ALA A 85 -0.42 -16.87 0.42
CA ALA A 85 -0.35 -17.80 1.56
C ALA A 85 0.49 -17.25 2.73
N ILE A 86 0.28 -15.98 3.08
CA ILE A 86 0.98 -15.32 4.19
C ILE A 86 0.01 -15.06 5.36
N ASP A 87 0.53 -15.17 6.58
CA ASP A 87 -0.24 -14.87 7.79
C ASP A 87 0.06 -13.43 8.25
N PRO A 88 -0.93 -12.51 8.23
CA PRO A 88 -0.73 -11.13 8.69
C PRO A 88 -0.35 -11.03 10.18
N ALA A 89 -0.56 -12.08 10.99
CA ALA A 89 -0.15 -12.12 12.38
C ALA A 89 1.40 -12.11 12.56
N GLU A 90 2.16 -12.48 11.53
CA GLU A 90 3.62 -12.34 11.53
C GLU A 90 4.09 -10.88 11.43
N GLY A 91 3.16 -9.95 11.21
CA GLY A 91 3.40 -8.54 11.00
C GLY A 91 3.58 -8.20 9.51
N PHE A 92 2.95 -7.10 9.10
CA PHE A 92 3.15 -6.52 7.78
C PHE A 92 2.90 -5.01 7.83
N LYS A 93 3.45 -4.30 6.84
CA LYS A 93 3.18 -2.88 6.61
C LYS A 93 2.50 -2.70 5.26
N LEU A 94 1.42 -1.90 5.23
CA LEU A 94 0.75 -1.47 4.00
C LEU A 94 1.22 -0.04 3.69
N VAL A 95 1.73 0.19 2.49
CA VAL A 95 2.27 1.48 2.06
C VAL A 95 1.73 1.82 0.67
N ASP A 96 1.46 3.09 0.45
CA ASP A 96 1.20 3.63 -0.88
C ASP A 96 2.53 3.87 -1.60
N ALA A 97 2.64 3.52 -2.88
CA ALA A 97 3.86 3.71 -3.67
C ALA A 97 4.30 5.19 -3.72
N PHE A 98 3.35 6.12 -3.70
CA PHE A 98 3.64 7.56 -3.70
C PHE A 98 4.18 8.09 -2.36
N GLU A 99 3.97 7.34 -1.28
CA GLU A 99 4.43 7.69 0.06
C GLU A 99 5.68 6.91 0.50
N ILE A 100 6.26 6.10 -0.38
CA ILE A 100 7.37 5.21 -0.03
C ILE A 100 8.59 5.95 0.52
N GLU A 101 8.95 7.09 -0.08
CA GLU A 101 10.09 7.91 0.34
C GLU A 101 9.90 8.53 1.72
N ASN A 102 8.65 8.83 2.08
CA ASN A 102 8.27 9.39 3.39
C ASN A 102 7.98 8.30 4.43
N SER A 103 7.99 7.05 4.03
CA SER A 103 7.64 5.92 4.88
C SER A 103 8.86 5.36 5.59
N TYR A 104 8.73 5.08 6.89
CA TYR A 104 9.74 4.29 7.58
C TYR A 104 9.72 2.85 7.05
N VAL A 105 10.82 2.40 6.48
CA VAL A 105 11.01 1.02 6.00
C VAL A 105 11.74 0.22 7.05
N ASP A 106 11.15 -0.90 7.46
CA ASP A 106 11.76 -1.89 8.34
C ASP A 106 11.89 -3.22 7.60
N ALA A 107 13.10 -3.57 7.22
CA ALA A 107 13.38 -4.80 6.47
C ALA A 107 13.07 -6.09 7.27
N ASN A 108 12.87 -6.00 8.58
CA ASN A 108 12.48 -7.16 9.42
C ASN A 108 10.97 -7.42 9.39
N THR A 109 10.19 -6.54 8.75
CA THR A 109 8.74 -6.66 8.61
C THR A 109 8.37 -6.77 7.14
N SER A 110 7.50 -7.70 6.77
CA SER A 110 7.01 -7.78 5.40
C SER A 110 6.21 -6.54 5.00
N MET A 111 6.19 -6.23 3.71
CA MET A 111 5.52 -5.02 3.21
C MET A 111 4.66 -5.34 1.99
N ILE A 112 3.50 -4.70 1.94
CA ILE A 112 2.66 -4.62 0.75
C ILE A 112 2.66 -3.17 0.28
N ILE A 113 3.12 -2.92 -0.95
CA ILE A 113 3.09 -1.60 -1.57
C ILE A 113 2.02 -1.60 -2.64
N THR A 114 1.09 -0.65 -2.52
CA THR A 114 -0.05 -0.50 -3.42
C THR A 114 0.23 0.54 -4.50
N GLN A 115 -0.65 0.62 -5.50
CA GLN A 115 -0.67 1.68 -6.51
C GLN A 115 0.57 1.71 -7.40
N ILE A 116 1.10 0.55 -7.77
CA ILE A 116 2.21 0.46 -8.73
C ILE A 116 1.62 0.37 -10.14
N TYR A 117 1.17 1.49 -10.69
CA TYR A 117 0.43 1.55 -11.95
C TYR A 117 1.29 1.33 -13.18
N ASP A 118 2.57 1.69 -13.09
CA ASP A 118 3.47 1.65 -14.22
C ASP A 118 4.93 1.39 -13.79
N ARG A 119 5.78 1.28 -14.78
CA ARG A 119 7.20 1.01 -14.59
C ARG A 119 7.97 2.17 -13.94
N PHE A 120 7.55 3.41 -14.09
CA PHE A 120 8.23 4.56 -13.48
C PHE A 120 8.00 4.57 -11.97
N ILE A 121 6.76 4.31 -11.55
CA ILE A 121 6.42 4.15 -10.14
C ILE A 121 7.18 2.95 -9.57
N ALA A 122 7.22 1.82 -10.28
CA ALA A 122 8.00 0.65 -9.87
C ALA A 122 9.49 0.97 -9.73
N SER A 123 10.06 1.81 -10.61
CA SER A 123 11.45 2.26 -10.51
C SER A 123 11.71 3.12 -9.28
N ASN A 124 10.81 4.07 -8.98
CA ASN A 124 10.92 4.91 -7.78
C ASN A 124 10.85 4.06 -6.50
N VAL A 125 9.88 3.14 -6.45
CA VAL A 125 9.75 2.19 -5.33
C VAL A 125 11.02 1.34 -5.19
N LYS A 126 11.55 0.78 -6.29
CA LYS A 126 12.80 0.03 -6.27
C LYS A 126 13.94 0.84 -5.67
N LEU A 127 14.15 2.06 -6.15
CA LEU A 127 15.25 2.92 -5.68
C LEU A 127 15.13 3.24 -4.18
N ALA A 128 13.92 3.56 -3.71
CA ALA A 128 13.67 3.81 -2.29
C ALA A 128 13.91 2.56 -1.41
N LEU A 129 13.62 1.36 -1.94
CA LEU A 129 13.80 0.11 -1.21
C LEU A 129 15.25 -0.36 -1.18
N MET A 130 16.06 -0.06 -2.20
CA MET A 130 17.47 -0.46 -2.26
C MET A 130 18.34 0.20 -1.18
N ASP A 131 17.84 1.23 -0.50
CA ASP A 131 18.49 1.80 0.70
C ASP A 131 18.36 0.88 1.93
N TYR A 132 17.40 -0.07 1.93
CA TYR A 132 17.04 -0.90 3.08
C TYR A 132 17.19 -2.40 2.81
N TYR A 133 17.08 -2.83 1.57
CA TYR A 133 17.14 -4.22 1.15
C TYR A 133 18.33 -4.47 0.22
N ASP A 134 18.87 -5.67 0.27
CA ASP A 134 19.82 -6.18 -0.73
C ASP A 134 19.15 -6.15 -2.12
N ASP A 135 19.87 -5.76 -3.17
CA ASP A 135 19.36 -5.72 -4.54
C ASP A 135 18.92 -7.11 -5.04
N GLU A 136 19.49 -8.19 -4.50
CA GLU A 136 19.08 -9.58 -4.75
C GLU A 136 17.84 -10.02 -3.92
N GLN A 137 17.26 -9.13 -3.08
CA GLN A 137 16.03 -9.44 -2.35
C GLN A 137 14.94 -9.89 -3.31
N GLU A 138 14.33 -11.03 -3.06
CA GLU A 138 13.18 -11.48 -3.83
C GLU A 138 11.93 -10.70 -3.43
N VAL A 139 11.21 -10.19 -4.42
CA VAL A 139 9.94 -9.48 -4.28
C VAL A 139 8.90 -10.08 -5.20
N CYS A 140 7.63 -9.89 -4.90
CA CYS A 140 6.53 -10.47 -5.68
C CYS A 140 5.64 -9.37 -6.26
N ILE A 141 5.59 -9.26 -7.58
CA ILE A 141 4.60 -8.44 -8.30
C ILE A 141 3.29 -9.23 -8.29
N VAL A 142 2.24 -8.65 -7.73
CA VAL A 142 0.91 -9.26 -7.61
C VAL A 142 -0.10 -8.42 -8.36
N LYS A 143 -0.82 -9.01 -9.28
CA LYS A 143 -1.88 -8.35 -10.06
C LYS A 143 -3.23 -8.95 -9.71
N ALA A 144 -4.22 -8.09 -9.51
CA ALA A 144 -5.64 -8.44 -9.39
C ALA A 144 -5.92 -9.59 -8.41
N ALA A 145 -5.22 -9.65 -7.28
CA ALA A 145 -5.41 -10.71 -6.26
C ALA A 145 -6.89 -10.89 -5.91
N GLY A 146 -7.38 -12.13 -5.93
CA GLY A 146 -8.79 -12.47 -5.68
C GLY A 146 -9.74 -12.28 -6.85
N VAL A 147 -9.28 -11.74 -7.99
CA VAL A 147 -10.10 -11.59 -9.19
C VAL A 147 -9.92 -12.80 -10.10
N LYS A 148 -10.91 -13.68 -10.11
CA LYS A 148 -10.87 -14.93 -10.87
C LYS A 148 -10.49 -14.70 -12.34
N ASN A 149 -9.52 -15.47 -12.84
CA ASN A 149 -8.95 -15.43 -14.18
C ASN A 149 -8.12 -14.17 -14.54
N LEU A 150 -7.96 -13.21 -13.63
CA LEU A 150 -7.11 -12.04 -13.83
C LEU A 150 -5.92 -12.04 -12.86
N GLU A 151 -6.05 -12.75 -11.73
CA GLU A 151 -4.98 -12.79 -10.73
C GLU A 151 -3.72 -13.44 -11.27
N SER A 152 -2.59 -12.81 -11.02
CA SER A 152 -1.27 -13.35 -11.33
C SER A 152 -0.23 -12.88 -10.32
N LYS A 153 0.85 -13.66 -10.18
CA LYS A 153 2.01 -13.28 -9.38
C LYS A 153 3.31 -13.66 -10.08
N LYS A 154 4.30 -12.79 -9.99
CA LYS A 154 5.65 -12.98 -10.54
C LYS A 154 6.67 -12.61 -9.50
N TYR A 155 7.54 -13.55 -9.16
CA TYR A 155 8.70 -13.31 -8.29
C TYR A 155 9.85 -12.79 -9.13
N VAL A 156 10.48 -11.71 -8.67
CA VAL A 156 11.65 -11.09 -9.31
C VAL A 156 12.63 -10.63 -8.24
N LYS A 157 13.88 -10.38 -8.63
CA LYS A 157 14.83 -9.67 -7.75
C LYS A 157 14.50 -8.19 -7.70
N LEU A 158 14.77 -7.53 -6.59
CA LEU A 158 14.47 -6.10 -6.41
C LEU A 158 15.07 -5.26 -7.54
N TYR A 159 16.34 -5.53 -7.92
CA TYR A 159 17.00 -4.82 -9.04
C TYR A 159 16.32 -5.04 -10.41
N GLU A 160 15.49 -6.07 -10.54
CA GLU A 160 14.77 -6.38 -11.79
C GLU A 160 13.36 -5.80 -11.83
N LEU A 161 12.89 -5.16 -10.75
CA LEU A 161 11.50 -4.77 -10.59
C LEU A 161 10.98 -3.93 -11.77
N ASP A 162 11.77 -2.98 -12.27
CA ASP A 162 11.37 -2.05 -13.34
C ASP A 162 11.77 -2.51 -14.76
N ARG A 163 12.09 -3.81 -14.94
CA ARG A 163 12.43 -4.33 -16.27
C ARG A 163 11.24 -4.31 -17.22
N PRO A 164 11.47 -4.17 -18.56
CA PRO A 164 10.39 -4.07 -19.56
C PRO A 164 9.48 -5.30 -19.67
N ASP A 165 9.92 -6.46 -19.19
CA ASP A 165 9.16 -7.71 -19.18
C ASP A 165 8.23 -7.86 -17.96
N ASN A 166 8.26 -6.89 -17.04
CA ASN A 166 7.30 -6.76 -15.97
C ASN A 166 6.15 -5.87 -16.40
N ASP A 167 4.94 -6.30 -16.09
CA ASP A 167 3.70 -5.64 -16.49
C ASP A 167 2.99 -5.07 -15.26
N PHE A 168 2.63 -3.79 -15.32
CA PHE A 168 2.01 -3.03 -14.25
C PHE A 168 0.73 -2.37 -14.73
N ASP A 169 -0.27 -2.33 -13.86
CA ASP A 169 -1.51 -1.59 -14.05
C ASP A 169 -2.08 -1.18 -12.67
N TYR A 170 -3.24 -0.52 -12.69
CA TYR A 170 -3.91 -0.04 -11.46
C TYR A 170 -4.41 -1.15 -10.51
N LEU A 171 -4.30 -2.43 -10.89
CA LEU A 171 -4.57 -3.57 -10.02
C LEU A 171 -3.28 -4.22 -9.48
N THR A 172 -2.13 -3.57 -9.69
CA THR A 172 -0.82 -4.11 -9.31
C THR A 172 -0.41 -3.63 -7.92
N SER A 173 0.05 -4.57 -7.12
CA SER A 173 0.71 -4.36 -5.83
C SER A 173 2.03 -5.12 -5.78
N LEU A 174 2.95 -4.68 -4.94
CA LEU A 174 4.21 -5.38 -4.67
C LEU A 174 4.18 -5.96 -3.26
N TYR A 175 4.56 -7.21 -3.13
CA TYR A 175 4.84 -7.82 -1.83
C TYR A 175 6.35 -8.01 -1.65
N ILE A 176 6.84 -7.57 -0.50
CA ILE A 176 8.22 -7.71 -0.09
C ILE A 176 8.23 -8.53 1.19
N PRO A 177 8.76 -9.75 1.18
CA PRO A 177 8.95 -10.51 2.40
C PRO A 177 9.99 -9.85 3.30
N LYS A 178 9.92 -10.12 4.60
CA LYS A 178 10.98 -9.72 5.53
C LYS A 178 12.34 -10.23 5.03
N SER A 179 13.36 -9.40 5.17
CA SER A 179 14.72 -9.79 4.77
C SER A 179 15.29 -10.83 5.74
N GLU A 180 15.89 -11.88 5.21
CA GLU A 180 16.67 -12.84 6.00
C GLU A 180 18.08 -12.29 6.32
N LYS A 181 18.54 -11.31 5.53
CA LYS A 181 19.80 -10.62 5.75
C LYS A 181 19.50 -9.31 6.48
N SER A 182 19.84 -9.24 7.76
CA SER A 182 19.82 -7.99 8.51
C SER A 182 20.80 -7.01 7.84
N MET A 183 20.27 -6.03 7.12
CA MET A 183 21.03 -4.82 6.84
C MET A 183 20.92 -3.97 8.12
N TYR A 184 22.07 -3.72 8.77
CA TYR A 184 22.17 -3.00 10.04
C TYR A 184 21.77 -1.52 9.86
N ASN A 185 20.47 -1.24 9.87
CA ASN A 185 19.94 0.10 9.56
C ASN A 185 19.15 0.72 10.70
N THR A 186 19.03 0.06 11.85
CA THR A 186 18.26 0.56 12.98
C THR A 186 19.15 0.81 14.21
N VAL A 187 18.66 1.65 15.13
CA VAL A 187 19.31 1.83 16.44
C VAL A 187 19.38 0.49 17.19
N LYS A 188 18.39 -0.37 16.99
CA LYS A 188 18.38 -1.71 17.61
C LYS A 188 19.49 -2.60 17.07
N ASP A 189 19.80 -2.51 15.79
CA ASP A 189 20.92 -3.25 15.20
C ASP A 189 22.25 -2.73 15.74
N LEU A 190 22.40 -1.42 15.92
CA LEU A 190 23.57 -0.85 16.58
C LEU A 190 23.71 -1.35 18.03
N GLU A 191 22.61 -1.37 18.79
CA GLU A 191 22.60 -1.93 20.15
C GLU A 191 23.04 -3.41 20.16
N ASN A 192 22.55 -4.20 19.19
CA ASN A 192 22.90 -5.62 19.06
C ASN A 192 24.38 -5.79 18.73
N ILE A 193 24.92 -5.00 17.78
CA ILE A 193 26.35 -5.01 17.45
C ILE A 193 27.21 -4.68 18.67
N VAL A 194 26.84 -3.60 19.41
CA VAL A 194 27.56 -3.22 20.62
C VAL A 194 27.48 -4.31 21.68
N ALA A 195 26.33 -4.94 21.85
CA ALA A 195 26.16 -6.05 22.79
C ALA A 195 27.02 -7.27 22.40
N GLU A 196 27.12 -7.60 21.11
CA GLU A 196 27.97 -8.66 20.60
C GLU A 196 29.46 -8.36 20.82
N LEU A 197 29.91 -7.14 20.46
CA LEU A 197 31.29 -6.71 20.67
C LEU A 197 31.72 -6.73 22.14
N ARG A 198 30.81 -6.41 23.07
CA ARG A 198 31.06 -6.42 24.52
C ARG A 198 30.73 -7.73 25.20
N GLY A 199 30.10 -8.66 24.50
CA GLY A 199 29.68 -9.96 25.00
C GLY A 199 30.83 -10.99 25.11
N GLU A 200 30.47 -12.18 25.53
CA GLU A 200 31.41 -13.31 25.63
C GLU A 200 31.90 -13.70 24.22
N GLY A 201 33.22 -13.71 24.00
CA GLY A 201 33.83 -13.94 22.66
C GLY A 201 33.94 -12.69 21.78
N GLY A 202 33.47 -11.53 22.24
CA GLY A 202 33.54 -10.25 21.52
C GLY A 202 34.92 -9.59 21.55
N CYS A 203 35.00 -8.33 21.12
CA CYS A 203 36.24 -7.58 20.97
C CYS A 203 36.83 -7.17 22.33
N ASP A 204 38.10 -7.50 22.57
CA ASP A 204 38.79 -7.19 23.83
C ASP A 204 38.94 -5.69 24.13
N TRP A 205 38.90 -4.85 23.10
CA TRP A 205 38.94 -3.38 23.24
C TRP A 205 37.58 -2.81 23.69
N ASP A 206 36.48 -3.37 23.25
CA ASP A 206 35.14 -2.90 23.50
C ASP A 206 34.57 -3.43 24.82
N ARG A 207 35.24 -4.39 25.45
CA ARG A 207 34.90 -4.94 26.77
C ARG A 207 35.32 -4.07 27.94
N LYS A 208 36.19 -3.13 27.71
CA LYS A 208 36.68 -2.18 28.76
C LYS A 208 35.69 -1.04 28.89
#